data_fdbb4b6da6c632c1a139e50de0aa92d8
#
_entry.id   fdbb4b6da6c632c1a139e50de0aa92d8
#
_cell.length_a   1.000
_cell.length_b   1.000
_cell.length_c   1.000
_cell.angle_alpha   90.00
_cell.angle_beta   90.00
_cell.angle_gamma   90.00
#
_symmetry.space_group_name_H-M   'P 1'
#
loop_
_entity.id
_entity.type
_entity.pdbx_description
1 polymer ?
#
loop_
_entity_poly.entity_id
_entity_poly.type
_entity_poly.pdbx_seq_one_letter_code
_entity_poly.pdbx_strand_id
1 'polypeptide(L)'
;MYIQNNTSATNALNNLGNTEVKLASSIQKLSSGFRLNNAGDDAAGMSIANSLRNNEAGLTAAQQNASQAGSVLQIADGATQTISTILDRMKQLATESASSNVTDSDRQKIQAEFSQLQQEIDRTVGSTVYQGQTLLGGNFGVGVDSSSTIVQATASAPAGASNISVGG
;
A
#
# COMPACT_ATOMS: atom_id res chain seq x y z
N MET A 1 36.65 -68.56 -14.32
CA MET A 1 36.29 -67.19 -13.96
C MET A 1 35.22 -66.74 -14.92
N TYR A 2 33.93 -66.65 -14.51
CA TYR A 2 32.90 -66.12 -15.35
C TYR A 2 32.92 -64.56 -15.19
N ILE A 3 33.35 -63.85 -16.22
CA ILE A 3 33.52 -62.40 -16.24
C ILE A 3 32.21 -61.70 -16.71
N GLN A 4 31.12 -62.45 -16.93
CA GLN A 4 29.93 -61.92 -17.58
C GLN A 4 28.97 -61.13 -16.66
N ASN A 5 29.08 -61.23 -15.32
CA ASN A 5 28.25 -60.43 -14.37
C ASN A 5 29.08 -60.13 -13.12
N ASN A 6 29.76 -58.96 -13.11
CA ASN A 6 30.37 -58.46 -11.88
C ASN A 6 29.34 -57.67 -11.06
N THR A 7 28.55 -58.39 -10.24
CA THR A 7 27.54 -57.78 -9.38
C THR A 7 28.09 -56.76 -8.39
N SER A 8 29.35 -56.96 -7.95
CA SER A 8 30.02 -56.00 -7.06
C SER A 8 30.34 -54.69 -7.76
N ALA A 9 30.77 -54.73 -9.03
CA ALA A 9 31.01 -53.52 -9.82
C ALA A 9 29.70 -52.79 -10.13
N THR A 10 28.59 -53.50 -10.43
CA THR A 10 27.29 -52.93 -10.67
C THR A 10 26.72 -52.26 -9.40
N ASN A 11 26.89 -52.90 -8.25
CA ASN A 11 26.51 -52.33 -6.96
C ASN A 11 27.31 -51.07 -6.62
N ALA A 12 28.63 -51.07 -6.92
CA ALA A 12 29.47 -49.89 -6.73
C ALA A 12 29.05 -48.71 -7.63
N LEU A 13 28.72 -48.98 -8.90
CA LEU A 13 28.21 -47.98 -9.84
C LEU A 13 26.85 -47.39 -9.36
N ASN A 14 25.94 -48.24 -8.91
CA ASN A 14 24.66 -47.79 -8.38
C ASN A 14 24.83 -46.92 -7.12
N ASN A 15 25.73 -47.30 -6.21
CA ASN A 15 26.04 -46.50 -5.03
C ASN A 15 26.69 -45.16 -5.39
N LEU A 16 27.59 -45.14 -6.39
CA LEU A 16 28.21 -43.92 -6.89
C LEU A 16 27.14 -42.96 -7.47
N GLY A 17 26.26 -43.47 -8.34
CA GLY A 17 25.18 -42.66 -8.90
C GLY A 17 24.23 -42.11 -7.84
N ASN A 18 23.88 -42.91 -6.83
CA ASN A 18 23.08 -42.43 -5.71
C ASN A 18 23.78 -41.33 -4.87
N THR A 19 25.12 -41.45 -4.75
CA THR A 19 25.92 -40.44 -4.02
C THR A 19 26.02 -39.15 -4.80
N GLU A 20 26.20 -39.23 -6.13
CA GLU A 20 26.20 -38.05 -7.01
C GLU A 20 24.88 -37.26 -6.94
N VAL A 21 23.74 -37.96 -6.99
CA VAL A 21 22.40 -37.30 -6.84
C VAL A 21 22.25 -36.60 -5.48
N LYS A 22 22.70 -37.28 -4.41
CA LYS A 22 22.64 -36.67 -3.05
C LYS A 22 23.59 -35.47 -2.95
N LEU A 23 24.77 -35.54 -3.54
CA LEU A 23 25.74 -34.46 -3.56
C LEU A 23 25.18 -33.26 -4.34
N ALA A 24 24.63 -33.50 -5.53
CA ALA A 24 23.98 -32.43 -6.32
C ALA A 24 22.85 -31.74 -5.56
N SER A 25 21.98 -32.50 -4.88
CA SER A 25 20.91 -31.95 -4.04
C SER A 25 21.48 -31.14 -2.88
N SER A 26 22.55 -31.61 -2.23
CA SER A 26 23.19 -30.88 -1.13
C SER A 26 23.85 -29.57 -1.59
N ILE A 27 24.52 -29.59 -2.74
CA ILE A 27 25.08 -28.38 -3.36
C ILE A 27 23.99 -27.40 -3.72
N GLN A 28 22.85 -27.84 -4.27
CA GLN A 28 21.72 -26.99 -4.60
C GLN A 28 21.14 -26.33 -3.35
N LYS A 29 20.96 -27.08 -2.25
CA LYS A 29 20.48 -26.55 -0.96
C LYS A 29 21.47 -25.55 -0.36
N LEU A 30 22.75 -25.81 -0.45
CA LEU A 30 23.80 -24.92 0.06
C LEU A 30 23.89 -23.63 -0.76
N SER A 31 23.81 -23.73 -2.09
CA SER A 31 23.89 -22.60 -3.01
C SER A 31 22.67 -21.69 -2.91
N SER A 32 21.47 -22.25 -2.75
CA SER A 32 20.24 -21.48 -2.60
C SER A 32 20.02 -20.91 -1.19
N GLY A 33 20.68 -21.50 -0.18
CA GLY A 33 20.43 -21.20 1.23
C GLY A 33 19.09 -21.71 1.77
N PHE A 34 18.31 -22.40 0.94
CA PHE A 34 17.01 -22.97 1.33
C PHE A 34 17.07 -24.48 1.46
N ARG A 35 16.47 -25.00 2.52
CA ARG A 35 16.35 -26.44 2.75
C ARG A 35 15.40 -27.12 1.76
N LEU A 36 14.35 -26.42 1.33
CA LEU A 36 13.33 -26.87 0.40
C LEU A 36 13.45 -26.13 -0.92
N ASN A 37 13.99 -26.79 -1.95
CA ASN A 37 14.13 -26.21 -3.28
C ASN A 37 13.14 -26.78 -4.28
N ASN A 38 12.72 -28.03 -4.08
CA ASN A 38 11.79 -28.73 -4.96
C ASN A 38 10.57 -29.20 -4.19
N ALA A 39 9.41 -29.18 -4.84
CA ALA A 39 8.17 -29.72 -4.26
C ALA A 39 8.27 -31.23 -3.94
N GLY A 40 9.19 -31.93 -4.61
CA GLY A 40 9.48 -33.34 -4.36
C GLY A 40 10.21 -33.61 -3.03
N ASP A 41 10.87 -32.61 -2.43
CA ASP A 41 11.56 -32.74 -1.15
C ASP A 41 10.54 -32.79 0.02
N ASP A 42 9.55 -31.90 -0.01
CA ASP A 42 8.46 -31.80 0.97
C ASP A 42 7.36 -30.91 0.40
N ALA A 43 6.30 -31.51 -0.13
CA ALA A 43 5.17 -30.79 -0.73
C ALA A 43 4.38 -29.98 0.30
N ALA A 44 4.22 -30.51 1.52
CA ALA A 44 3.50 -29.82 2.59
C ALA A 44 4.28 -28.60 3.09
N GLY A 45 5.55 -28.78 3.37
CA GLY A 45 6.46 -27.69 3.78
C GLY A 45 6.59 -26.63 2.70
N MET A 46 6.63 -26.98 1.42
CA MET A 46 6.69 -26.03 0.30
C MET A 46 5.39 -25.21 0.20
N SER A 47 4.23 -25.83 0.41
CA SER A 47 2.94 -25.12 0.44
C SER A 47 2.90 -24.07 1.56
N ILE A 48 3.32 -24.45 2.77
CA ILE A 48 3.41 -23.53 3.92
C ILE A 48 4.42 -22.40 3.63
N ALA A 49 5.60 -22.73 3.09
CA ALA A 49 6.61 -21.73 2.76
C ALA A 49 6.11 -20.73 1.70
N ASN A 50 5.38 -21.18 0.69
CA ASN A 50 4.77 -20.30 -0.31
C ASN A 50 3.67 -19.43 0.28
N SER A 51 2.84 -19.96 1.16
CA SER A 51 1.83 -19.18 1.89
C SER A 51 2.48 -18.09 2.75
N LEU A 52 3.55 -18.42 3.47
CA LEU A 52 4.28 -17.44 4.28
C LEU A 52 4.94 -16.36 3.42
N ARG A 53 5.55 -16.71 2.28
CA ARG A 53 6.11 -15.72 1.34
C ARG A 53 5.03 -14.80 0.76
N ASN A 54 3.87 -15.34 0.43
CA ASN A 54 2.75 -14.53 -0.03
C ASN A 54 2.26 -13.55 1.06
N ASN A 55 2.19 -14.02 2.30
CA ASN A 55 1.85 -13.16 3.44
C ASN A 55 2.93 -12.09 3.68
N GLU A 56 4.19 -12.43 3.60
CA GLU A 56 5.31 -11.48 3.71
C GLU A 56 5.25 -10.41 2.62
N ALA A 57 5.02 -10.82 1.36
CA ALA A 57 4.83 -9.89 0.25
C ALA A 57 3.63 -8.96 0.48
N GLY A 58 2.51 -9.51 0.98
CA GLY A 58 1.33 -8.73 1.34
C GLY A 58 1.59 -7.73 2.47
N LEU A 59 2.30 -8.14 3.52
CA LEU A 59 2.69 -7.26 4.61
C LEU A 59 3.65 -6.16 4.16
N THR A 60 4.60 -6.49 3.29
CA THR A 60 5.53 -5.51 2.71
C THR A 60 4.77 -4.46 1.89
N ALA A 61 3.82 -4.88 1.06
CA ALA A 61 2.96 -3.97 0.32
C ALA A 61 2.09 -3.10 1.26
N ALA A 62 1.53 -3.69 2.31
CA ALA A 62 0.77 -2.96 3.32
C ALA A 62 1.62 -1.92 4.05
N GLN A 63 2.86 -2.24 4.38
CA GLN A 63 3.80 -1.30 4.99
C GLN A 63 4.13 -0.13 4.06
N GLN A 64 4.34 -0.40 2.77
CA GLN A 64 4.55 0.65 1.76
C GLN A 64 3.32 1.56 1.64
N ASN A 65 2.12 0.98 1.59
CA ASN A 65 0.87 1.73 1.56
C ASN A 65 0.68 2.59 2.81
N ALA A 66 0.99 2.06 3.99
CA ALA A 66 0.95 2.81 5.24
C ALA A 66 1.93 3.99 5.25
N SER A 67 3.15 3.79 4.72
CA SER A 67 4.14 4.86 4.58
C SER A 67 3.67 5.95 3.62
N GLN A 68 3.07 5.57 2.49
CA GLN A 68 2.47 6.52 1.54
C GLN A 68 1.31 7.29 2.18
N ALA A 69 0.41 6.59 2.90
CA ALA A 69 -0.68 7.24 3.63
C ALA A 69 -0.17 8.24 4.67
N GLY A 70 0.91 7.91 5.37
CA GLY A 70 1.59 8.84 6.29
C GLY A 70 2.05 10.12 5.58
N SER A 71 2.64 9.99 4.38
CA SER A 71 3.06 11.14 3.58
C SER A 71 1.88 11.99 3.12
N VAL A 72 0.77 11.37 2.71
CA VAL A 72 -0.47 12.06 2.34
C VAL A 72 -1.01 12.87 3.53
N LEU A 73 -1.05 12.26 4.71
CA LEU A 73 -1.51 12.92 5.92
C LEU A 73 -0.64 14.12 6.30
N GLN A 74 0.69 14.03 6.14
CA GLN A 74 1.59 15.16 6.38
C GLN A 74 1.34 16.33 5.44
N ILE A 75 1.05 16.07 4.16
CA ILE A 75 0.70 17.11 3.19
C ILE A 75 -0.63 17.76 3.59
N ALA A 76 -1.64 16.97 3.94
CA ALA A 76 -2.93 17.48 4.36
C ALA A 76 -2.85 18.29 5.67
N ASP A 77 -2.03 17.83 6.63
CA ASP A 77 -1.80 18.53 7.90
C ASP A 77 -1.14 19.90 7.67
N GLY A 78 -0.11 19.97 6.85
CA GLY A 78 0.55 21.23 6.49
C GLY A 78 -0.40 22.22 5.82
N ALA A 79 -1.26 21.74 4.91
CA ALA A 79 -2.27 22.61 4.28
C ALA A 79 -3.34 23.07 5.30
N THR A 80 -3.80 22.19 6.18
CA THR A 80 -4.76 22.52 7.23
C THR A 80 -4.20 23.55 8.21
N GLN A 81 -2.92 23.45 8.54
CA GLN A 81 -2.24 24.42 9.40
C GLN A 81 -2.16 25.80 8.74
N THR A 82 -1.90 25.85 7.43
CA THR A 82 -1.94 27.11 6.65
C THR A 82 -3.33 27.72 6.67
N ILE A 83 -4.38 26.92 6.40
CA ILE A 83 -5.77 27.36 6.46
C ILE A 83 -6.12 27.89 7.84
N SER A 84 -5.69 27.21 8.91
CA SER A 84 -5.92 27.66 10.30
C SER A 84 -5.33 29.03 10.55
N THR A 85 -4.11 29.28 10.07
CA THR A 85 -3.46 30.60 10.18
C THR A 85 -4.24 31.70 9.42
N ILE A 86 -4.76 31.38 8.25
CA ILE A 86 -5.58 32.31 7.46
C ILE A 86 -6.90 32.59 8.19
N LEU A 87 -7.56 31.56 8.75
CA LEU A 87 -8.79 31.72 9.53
C LEU A 87 -8.58 32.58 10.79
N ASP A 88 -7.46 32.43 11.47
CA ASP A 88 -7.12 33.30 12.61
C ASP A 88 -6.97 34.77 12.15
N ARG A 89 -6.37 35.04 11.02
CA ARG A 89 -6.28 36.38 10.45
C ARG A 89 -7.68 36.92 10.06
N MET A 90 -8.51 36.09 9.41
CA MET A 90 -9.87 36.46 9.08
C MET A 90 -10.72 36.81 10.33
N LYS A 91 -10.54 36.03 11.42
CA LYS A 91 -11.17 36.30 12.70
C LYS A 91 -10.73 37.64 13.29
N GLN A 92 -9.45 37.99 13.20
CA GLN A 92 -8.96 39.31 13.65
C GLN A 92 -9.61 40.43 12.86
N LEU A 93 -9.65 40.33 11.52
CA LEU A 93 -10.28 41.30 10.64
C LEU A 93 -11.78 41.47 10.92
N ALA A 94 -12.48 40.36 11.16
CA ALA A 94 -13.89 40.41 11.53
C ALA A 94 -14.12 41.12 12.86
N THR A 95 -13.27 40.87 13.86
CA THR A 95 -13.31 41.52 15.15
C THR A 95 -13.01 43.03 15.02
N GLU A 96 -12.03 43.40 14.22
CA GLU A 96 -11.67 44.80 13.93
C GLU A 96 -12.82 45.50 13.22
N SER A 97 -13.43 44.89 12.21
CA SER A 97 -14.56 45.44 11.48
C SER A 97 -15.80 45.66 12.38
N ALA A 98 -15.97 44.86 13.43
CA ALA A 98 -17.05 44.98 14.39
C ALA A 98 -16.84 46.13 15.37
N SER A 99 -15.68 46.76 15.41
CA SER A 99 -15.38 47.87 16.31
C SER A 99 -16.12 49.16 15.90
N SER A 100 -16.62 49.93 16.88
CA SER A 100 -17.38 51.16 16.63
C SER A 100 -16.54 52.34 16.13
N ASN A 101 -15.19 52.25 16.25
CA ASN A 101 -14.26 53.30 15.82
C ASN A 101 -13.72 53.11 14.39
N VAL A 102 -14.15 52.09 13.67
CA VAL A 102 -13.76 51.84 12.28
C VAL A 102 -14.76 52.54 11.35
N THR A 103 -14.22 53.32 10.42
CA THR A 103 -15.03 54.03 9.44
C THR A 103 -15.53 53.11 8.33
N ASP A 104 -16.59 53.49 7.60
CA ASP A 104 -17.11 52.70 6.49
C ASP A 104 -16.06 52.48 5.38
N SER A 105 -15.20 53.47 5.15
CA SER A 105 -14.09 53.34 4.20
C SER A 105 -13.07 52.27 4.64
N ASP A 106 -12.78 52.20 5.92
CA ASP A 106 -11.84 51.17 6.45
C ASP A 106 -12.49 49.80 6.47
N ARG A 107 -13.81 49.68 6.76
CA ARG A 107 -14.56 48.43 6.62
C ARG A 107 -14.50 47.89 5.18
N GLN A 108 -14.55 48.75 4.16
CA GLN A 108 -14.39 48.30 2.77
C GLN A 108 -12.98 47.73 2.48
N LYS A 109 -11.93 48.34 3.05
CA LYS A 109 -10.58 47.81 2.95
C LYS A 109 -10.44 46.44 3.65
N ILE A 110 -10.97 46.32 4.86
CA ILE A 110 -11.02 45.07 5.63
C ILE A 110 -11.76 44.00 4.84
N GLN A 111 -12.91 44.35 4.22
CA GLN A 111 -13.69 43.44 3.39
C GLN A 111 -12.88 42.96 2.15
N ALA A 112 -12.10 43.85 1.55
CA ALA A 112 -11.24 43.47 0.41
C ALA A 112 -10.14 42.45 0.86
N GLU A 113 -9.47 42.72 2.00
CA GLU A 113 -8.50 41.80 2.57
C GLU A 113 -9.14 40.45 2.93
N PHE A 114 -10.33 40.46 3.56
CA PHE A 114 -11.09 39.26 3.89
C PHE A 114 -11.41 38.42 2.65
N SER A 115 -11.82 39.06 1.56
CA SER A 115 -12.09 38.38 0.28
C SER A 115 -10.84 37.76 -0.34
N GLN A 116 -9.68 38.41 -0.21
CA GLN A 116 -8.39 37.85 -0.65
C GLN A 116 -8.01 36.63 0.17
N LEU A 117 -8.22 36.65 1.48
CA LEU A 117 -7.97 35.50 2.35
C LEU A 117 -8.90 34.31 2.04
N GLN A 118 -10.17 34.56 1.67
CA GLN A 118 -11.05 33.50 1.18
C GLN A 118 -10.51 32.86 -0.09
N GLN A 119 -10.08 33.65 -1.07
CA GLN A 119 -9.47 33.15 -2.31
C GLN A 119 -8.19 32.35 -2.02
N GLU A 120 -7.40 32.77 -1.02
CA GLU A 120 -6.21 32.05 -0.62
C GLU A 120 -6.53 30.68 0.02
N ILE A 121 -7.62 30.57 0.78
CA ILE A 121 -8.12 29.27 1.28
C ILE A 121 -8.50 28.39 0.10
N ASP A 122 -9.32 28.90 -0.83
CA ASP A 122 -9.74 28.13 -2.02
C ASP A 122 -8.53 27.68 -2.85
N ARG A 123 -7.53 28.55 -3.00
CA ARG A 123 -6.27 28.23 -3.68
C ARG A 123 -5.51 27.12 -2.94
N THR A 124 -5.40 27.22 -1.63
CA THR A 124 -4.71 26.22 -0.80
C THR A 124 -5.40 24.87 -0.88
N VAL A 125 -6.74 24.82 -0.79
CA VAL A 125 -7.53 23.61 -0.95
C VAL A 125 -7.33 22.99 -2.35
N GLY A 126 -7.39 23.83 -3.40
CA GLY A 126 -7.22 23.34 -4.79
C GLY A 126 -5.80 22.95 -5.14
N SER A 127 -4.77 23.57 -4.53
CA SER A 127 -3.36 23.25 -4.78
C SER A 127 -2.84 22.08 -3.96
N THR A 128 -3.55 21.68 -2.89
CA THR A 128 -3.18 20.53 -2.05
C THR A 128 -3.59 19.24 -2.74
N VAL A 129 -2.71 18.76 -3.62
CA VAL A 129 -2.95 17.56 -4.43
C VAL A 129 -1.90 16.49 -4.13
N TYR A 130 -2.31 15.22 -4.20
CA TYR A 130 -1.43 14.07 -4.17
C TYR A 130 -1.77 13.15 -5.34
N GLN A 131 -0.80 12.85 -6.19
CA GLN A 131 -0.99 12.04 -7.40
C GLN A 131 -2.15 12.52 -8.30
N GLY A 132 -2.37 13.84 -8.38
CA GLY A 132 -3.43 14.42 -9.21
C GLY A 132 -4.82 14.46 -8.55
N GLN A 133 -4.95 14.00 -7.32
CA GLN A 133 -6.20 14.08 -6.55
C GLN A 133 -6.10 15.14 -5.46
N THR A 134 -7.12 15.99 -5.34
CA THR A 134 -7.20 17.00 -4.28
C THR A 134 -7.53 16.34 -2.95
N LEU A 135 -6.71 16.61 -1.92
CA LEU A 135 -6.87 15.99 -0.60
C LEU A 135 -7.98 16.62 0.24
N LEU A 136 -8.17 17.94 0.11
CA LEU A 136 -9.09 18.74 0.93
C LEU A 136 -10.40 19.08 0.22
N GLY A 137 -10.59 18.65 -1.04
CA GLY A 137 -11.76 18.95 -1.85
C GLY A 137 -13.01 18.12 -1.54
N GLY A 138 -13.00 17.28 -0.51
CA GLY A 138 -14.14 16.43 -0.14
C GLY A 138 -14.34 15.17 -0.99
N ASN A 139 -13.55 14.99 -2.06
CA ASN A 139 -13.65 13.85 -2.97
C ASN A 139 -12.65 12.72 -2.62
N PHE A 140 -12.00 12.79 -1.46
CA PHE A 140 -11.08 11.76 -0.99
C PHE A 140 -11.85 10.60 -0.35
N GLY A 141 -12.86 10.10 -1.04
CA GLY A 141 -13.56 8.88 -0.70
C GLY A 141 -12.91 7.70 -1.42
N VAL A 142 -12.62 6.62 -0.71
CA VAL A 142 -12.32 5.33 -1.34
C VAL A 142 -13.61 4.86 -2.03
N GLY A 143 -13.90 5.44 -3.19
CA GLY A 143 -14.90 4.89 -4.09
C GLY A 143 -14.34 3.58 -4.63
N VAL A 144 -14.87 2.46 -4.18
CA VAL A 144 -14.66 1.20 -4.88
C VAL A 144 -15.41 1.36 -6.21
N ASP A 145 -14.65 1.68 -7.26
CA ASP A 145 -15.24 1.74 -8.59
C ASP A 145 -15.81 0.35 -8.94
N SER A 146 -17.13 0.28 -9.04
CA SER A 146 -17.85 -0.96 -9.38
C SER A 146 -17.45 -1.51 -10.75
N SER A 147 -16.73 -0.73 -11.56
CA SER A 147 -16.17 -1.14 -12.85
C SER A 147 -14.78 -1.77 -12.72
N SER A 148 -14.14 -1.77 -11.54
CA SER A 148 -12.82 -2.35 -11.38
C SER A 148 -12.88 -3.87 -11.56
N THR A 149 -11.92 -4.41 -12.32
CA THR A 149 -11.82 -5.83 -12.66
C THR A 149 -11.78 -6.75 -11.43
N ILE A 150 -11.32 -6.22 -10.28
CA ILE A 150 -11.24 -6.94 -9.00
C ILE A 150 -12.64 -7.10 -8.39
N VAL A 151 -13.51 -6.08 -8.48
CA VAL A 151 -14.90 -6.14 -7.98
C VAL A 151 -15.73 -7.08 -8.87
N GLN A 152 -15.50 -7.07 -10.19
CA GLN A 152 -16.16 -8.01 -11.10
C GLN A 152 -15.72 -9.46 -10.88
N ALA A 153 -14.46 -9.71 -10.55
CA ALA A 153 -13.97 -11.06 -10.25
C ALA A 153 -14.61 -11.64 -8.98
N THR A 154 -14.93 -10.82 -7.97
CA THR A 154 -15.63 -11.27 -6.76
C THR A 154 -17.13 -11.43 -6.98
N ALA A 155 -17.73 -10.67 -7.89
CA ALA A 155 -19.15 -10.78 -8.24
C ALA A 155 -19.47 -12.02 -9.10
N SER A 156 -18.47 -12.58 -9.80
CA SER A 156 -18.61 -13.80 -10.61
C SER A 156 -18.26 -15.09 -9.85
N ALA A 157 -18.01 -15.03 -8.54
CA ALA A 157 -17.83 -16.23 -7.71
C ALA A 157 -19.12 -17.05 -7.68
N PRO A 158 -19.04 -18.38 -7.78
CA PRO A 158 -20.22 -19.23 -7.84
C PRO A 158 -21.08 -19.05 -6.59
N ALA A 159 -22.41 -19.05 -6.78
CA ALA A 159 -23.41 -18.89 -5.73
C ALA A 159 -23.18 -19.88 -4.58
N GLY A 160 -22.63 -19.41 -3.50
CA GLY A 160 -22.25 -20.19 -2.31
C GLY A 160 -21.40 -19.38 -1.32
N ALA A 161 -20.84 -18.26 -1.73
CA ALA A 161 -20.16 -17.35 -0.84
C ALA A 161 -21.16 -16.36 -0.23
N SER A 162 -21.43 -16.50 1.05
CA SER A 162 -22.31 -15.65 1.84
C SER A 162 -21.92 -14.17 1.68
N ASN A 163 -22.92 -13.33 1.37
CA ASN A 163 -22.85 -11.88 1.32
C ASN A 163 -22.15 -11.32 2.56
N ILE A 164 -20.99 -10.70 2.36
CA ILE A 164 -20.45 -9.75 3.31
C ILE A 164 -21.19 -8.43 3.06
N SER A 165 -22.27 -8.21 3.80
CA SER A 165 -22.95 -6.91 3.87
C SER A 165 -22.05 -5.98 4.68
N VAL A 166 -21.41 -5.02 4.02
CA VAL A 166 -20.82 -3.86 4.69
C VAL A 166 -21.94 -2.86 4.86
N GLY A 167 -22.57 -2.87 6.04
CA GLY A 167 -23.54 -1.86 6.44
C GLY A 167 -22.90 -0.46 6.47
N GLY A 168 -23.66 0.53 6.01
CA GLY A 168 -23.31 1.92 5.91
C GLY A 168 -23.14 2.63 7.25
#